data_0a8eb8ee0255cb8e0a13bff7ff4e4e79
#
_entry.id   0a8eb8ee0255cb8e0a13bff7ff4e4e79
#
_cell.length_a   1.000
_cell.length_b   1.000
_cell.length_c   1.000
_cell.angle_alpha   90.00
_cell.angle_beta   90.00
_cell.angle_gamma   90.00
#
_symmetry.space_group_name_H-M   'P 1'
#
loop_
_entity.id
_entity.type
_entity.pdbx_description
1 polymer ?
#
loop_
_entity_poly.entity_id
_entity_poly.type
_entity_poly.pdbx_seq_one_letter_code
_entity_poly.pdbx_strand_id
1 'polypeptide(L)'
;DALPDDLATPEILAKYRATINPVSDSLPSPNRLSRFDAPATLRVCANRPAKENEINLHFVNYDRDELPKRANGKANHGRDPTDERPVAVSGTEVSFVLPSGTKVSEVEVISPEYEKPLNPAFRFADGRISFTMPEFLVYAVARLKP
;
A
#
# COMPACT_ATOMS: atom_id res chain seq x y z
N ASP A 1 29.22 5.01 -1.91
CA ASP A 1 29.67 5.96 -0.86
C ASP A 1 28.68 5.83 0.28
N ALA A 2 29.15 5.34 1.43
CA ALA A 2 28.35 5.30 2.65
C ALA A 2 28.10 6.74 3.11
N LEU A 3 26.87 7.04 3.52
CA LEU A 3 26.54 8.30 4.19
C LEU A 3 27.45 8.44 5.43
N PRO A 4 28.00 9.61 5.69
CA PRO A 4 28.85 9.82 6.86
C PRO A 4 28.10 9.48 8.13
N ASP A 5 28.74 8.73 9.04
CA ASP A 5 28.17 8.28 10.33
C ASP A 5 27.75 9.46 11.25
N ASP A 6 28.22 10.65 10.98
CA ASP A 6 27.92 11.87 11.73
C ASP A 6 26.56 12.50 11.41
N LEU A 7 25.86 12.04 10.36
CA LEU A 7 24.48 12.46 10.06
C LEU A 7 23.43 11.85 10.99
N ALA A 8 23.77 10.89 11.84
CA ALA A 8 22.87 10.21 12.76
C ALA A 8 23.04 10.64 14.23
N THR A 9 23.67 11.79 14.51
CA THR A 9 23.81 12.24 15.90
C THR A 9 22.45 12.57 16.52
N PRO A 10 22.27 12.35 17.84
CA PRO A 10 21.01 12.67 18.55
C PRO A 10 20.55 14.12 18.33
N GLU A 11 21.51 15.06 18.17
CA GLU A 11 21.24 16.48 17.95
C GLU A 11 20.66 16.75 16.56
N ILE A 12 21.20 16.09 15.52
CA ILE A 12 20.68 16.18 14.16
C ILE A 12 19.28 15.57 14.10
N LEU A 13 19.07 14.40 14.71
CA LEU A 13 17.76 13.76 14.80
C LEU A 13 16.75 14.61 15.59
N ALA A 14 17.16 15.29 16.67
CA ALA A 14 16.30 16.22 17.41
C ALA A 14 15.91 17.44 16.56
N LYS A 15 16.86 17.99 15.81
CA LYS A 15 16.63 19.10 14.88
C LYS A 15 15.66 18.71 13.75
N TYR A 16 15.82 17.54 13.17
CA TYR A 16 14.88 17.03 12.17
C TYR A 16 13.49 16.77 12.76
N ARG A 17 13.41 16.20 13.96
CA ARG A 17 12.13 16.01 14.66
C ARG A 17 11.44 17.35 14.96
N ALA A 18 12.17 18.36 15.40
CA ALA A 18 11.64 19.70 15.63
C ALA A 18 11.17 20.38 14.32
N THR A 19 11.78 20.05 13.18
CA THR A 19 11.36 20.55 11.86
C THR A 19 10.15 19.79 11.31
N ILE A 20 9.99 18.52 11.65
CA ILE A 20 8.87 17.67 11.20
C ILE A 20 7.62 17.88 12.08
N ASN A 21 7.77 18.21 13.36
CA ASN A 21 6.64 18.43 14.28
C ASN A 21 5.64 19.48 13.80
N PRO A 22 6.04 20.66 13.28
CA PRO A 22 5.08 21.62 12.71
C PRO A 22 4.29 21.07 11.52
N VAL A 23 4.89 20.14 10.77
CA VAL A 23 4.21 19.46 9.66
C VAL A 23 3.23 18.41 10.18
N SER A 24 3.55 17.73 11.29
CA SER A 24 2.64 16.75 11.90
C SER A 24 1.41 17.41 12.52
N ASP A 25 1.54 18.61 13.08
CA ASP A 25 0.42 19.38 13.65
C ASP A 25 -0.52 19.94 12.57
N SER A 26 -0.02 20.09 11.34
CA SER A 26 -0.82 20.47 10.17
C SER A 26 -1.45 19.27 9.44
N LEU A 27 -1.12 18.03 9.83
CA LEU A 27 -1.71 16.84 9.22
C LEU A 27 -3.22 16.77 9.54
N PRO A 28 -4.03 16.33 8.57
CA PRO A 28 -5.45 16.12 8.81
C PRO A 28 -5.67 15.21 10.01
N SER A 29 -6.71 15.46 10.78
CA SER A 29 -7.15 14.58 11.87
C SER A 29 -7.04 13.10 11.43
N PRO A 30 -6.61 12.17 12.32
CA PRO A 30 -6.50 10.75 12.00
C PRO A 30 -7.74 10.16 11.32
N ASN A 31 -8.91 10.73 11.59
CA ASN A 31 -10.16 10.33 10.94
C ASN A 31 -10.28 10.78 9.48
N ARG A 32 -9.41 11.68 9.02
CA ARG A 32 -9.36 12.15 7.62
C ARG A 32 -8.32 11.39 6.77
N LEU A 33 -7.57 10.49 7.37
CA LEU A 33 -6.57 9.71 6.65
C LEU A 33 -7.14 8.36 6.22
N SER A 34 -6.82 7.95 5.00
CA SER A 34 -7.04 6.58 4.55
C SER A 34 -6.10 5.63 5.31
N ARG A 35 -6.58 4.43 5.59
CA ARG A 35 -5.83 3.40 6.31
C ARG A 35 -5.89 2.09 5.54
N PHE A 36 -4.80 1.38 5.59
CA PHE A 36 -4.64 0.06 5.00
C PHE A 36 -3.97 -0.82 6.06
N ASP A 37 -4.69 -1.83 6.53
CA ASP A 37 -4.08 -2.85 7.40
C ASP A 37 -3.36 -3.86 6.50
N ALA A 38 -2.09 -3.57 6.25
CA ALA A 38 -1.31 -4.21 5.21
C ALA A 38 0.11 -4.51 5.69
N PRO A 39 0.73 -5.61 5.21
CA PRO A 39 2.13 -5.89 5.50
C PRO A 39 3.04 -4.78 4.93
N ALA A 40 4.23 -4.63 5.54
CA ALA A 40 5.20 -3.61 5.13
C ALA A 40 5.69 -3.77 3.68
N THR A 41 5.54 -4.95 3.10
CA THR A 41 5.87 -5.28 1.71
C THR A 41 4.84 -4.80 0.70
N LEU A 42 3.64 -4.40 1.15
CA LEU A 42 2.59 -3.89 0.27
C LEU A 42 2.71 -2.37 0.08
N ARG A 43 2.65 -1.92 -1.16
CA ARG A 43 2.56 -0.50 -1.51
C ARG A 43 1.19 -0.21 -2.10
N VAL A 44 0.58 0.88 -1.62
CA VAL A 44 -0.73 1.32 -2.10
C VAL A 44 -0.61 2.75 -2.62
N CYS A 45 -1.14 2.99 -3.80
CA CYS A 45 -1.33 4.34 -4.32
C CYS A 45 -2.73 4.52 -4.88
N ALA A 46 -3.25 5.74 -4.84
CA ALA A 46 -4.54 6.08 -5.39
C ALA A 46 -4.38 7.04 -6.57
N ASN A 47 -5.15 6.83 -7.62
CA ASN A 47 -5.28 7.79 -8.70
C ASN A 47 -6.75 7.99 -9.11
N ARG A 48 -7.01 9.09 -9.78
CA ARG A 48 -8.30 9.38 -10.41
C ARG A 48 -8.06 9.65 -11.89
N PRO A 49 -8.48 8.75 -12.78
CA PRO A 49 -8.35 8.97 -14.23
C PRO A 49 -9.08 10.25 -14.66
N ALA A 50 -8.45 11.03 -15.54
CA ALA A 50 -8.99 12.33 -15.93
C ALA A 50 -10.33 12.26 -16.68
N LYS A 51 -10.63 11.14 -17.32
CA LYS A 51 -11.82 10.93 -18.14
C LYS A 51 -12.89 10.08 -17.49
N GLU A 52 -12.59 9.47 -16.36
CA GLU A 52 -13.47 8.54 -15.66
C GLU A 52 -13.79 9.08 -14.27
N ASN A 53 -15.02 8.88 -13.82
CA ASN A 53 -15.44 9.35 -12.50
C ASN A 53 -15.22 8.26 -11.43
N GLU A 54 -14.18 7.46 -11.58
CA GLU A 54 -13.79 6.41 -10.66
C GLU A 54 -12.50 6.77 -9.92
N ILE A 55 -12.23 6.05 -8.85
CA ILE A 55 -10.95 6.12 -8.12
C ILE A 55 -10.34 4.73 -8.16
N ASN A 56 -9.07 4.66 -8.55
CA ASN A 56 -8.31 3.43 -8.62
C ASN A 56 -7.30 3.36 -7.48
N LEU A 57 -7.37 2.30 -6.68
CA LEU A 57 -6.39 1.96 -5.66
C LEU A 57 -5.51 0.84 -6.20
N HIS A 58 -4.24 1.15 -6.43
CA HIS A 58 -3.25 0.20 -6.93
C HIS A 58 -2.51 -0.42 -5.76
N PHE A 59 -2.44 -1.73 -5.74
CA PHE A 59 -1.75 -2.53 -4.74
C PHE A 59 -0.60 -3.27 -5.41
N VAL A 60 0.63 -3.04 -4.94
CA VAL A 60 1.84 -3.71 -5.44
C VAL A 60 2.48 -4.46 -4.29
N ASN A 61 2.56 -5.77 -4.41
CA ASN A 61 3.13 -6.64 -3.41
C ASN A 61 4.58 -6.98 -3.75
N TYR A 62 5.48 -6.65 -2.83
CA TYR A 62 6.92 -6.93 -2.92
C TYR A 62 7.34 -8.12 -2.06
N ASP A 63 6.38 -8.82 -1.44
CA ASP A 63 6.71 -9.99 -0.63
C ASP A 63 7.21 -11.13 -1.50
N ARG A 64 8.34 -11.70 -1.10
CA ARG A 64 9.02 -12.78 -1.82
C ARG A 64 9.57 -13.78 -0.83
N ASP A 65 9.48 -15.06 -1.18
CA ASP A 65 10.24 -16.09 -0.51
C ASP A 65 11.73 -15.82 -0.70
N GLU A 66 12.41 -15.51 0.41
CA GLU A 66 13.85 -15.33 0.37
C GLU A 66 14.56 -16.70 0.34
N LEU A 67 15.53 -16.84 -0.54
CA LEU A 67 16.39 -18.01 -0.56
C LEU A 67 17.15 -18.12 0.78
N PRO A 68 17.43 -19.35 1.25
CA PRO A 68 18.25 -19.57 2.43
C PRO A 68 19.56 -18.79 2.34
N LYS A 69 19.98 -18.15 3.43
CA LYS A 69 21.28 -17.48 3.48
C LYS A 69 22.41 -18.45 3.11
N ARG A 70 23.42 -17.94 2.42
CA ARG A 70 24.63 -18.70 2.11
C ARG A 70 25.33 -19.14 3.40
N ALA A 71 26.16 -20.18 3.33
CA ALA A 71 26.91 -20.72 4.46
C ALA A 71 27.76 -19.67 5.22
N ASN A 72 28.14 -18.58 4.55
CA ASN A 72 28.85 -17.43 5.13
C ASN A 72 27.92 -16.37 5.77
N GLY A 73 26.63 -16.67 5.92
CA GLY A 73 25.62 -15.73 6.49
C GLY A 73 25.18 -14.60 5.59
N LYS A 74 25.76 -14.46 4.40
CA LYS A 74 25.35 -13.40 3.44
C LYS A 74 24.05 -13.77 2.74
N ALA A 75 23.30 -12.75 2.33
CA ALA A 75 22.09 -12.92 1.53
C ALA A 75 22.38 -13.73 0.26
N ASN A 76 21.45 -14.60 -0.09
CA ASN A 76 21.50 -15.38 -1.32
C ASN A 76 20.50 -14.76 -2.29
N HIS A 77 20.98 -14.01 -3.25
CA HIS A 77 20.13 -13.35 -4.25
C HIS A 77 19.78 -14.25 -5.44
N GLY A 78 20.12 -15.55 -5.36
CA GLY A 78 19.91 -16.47 -6.49
C GLY A 78 20.83 -16.16 -7.68
N ARG A 79 20.52 -16.82 -8.78
CA ARG A 79 21.18 -16.58 -10.07
C ARG A 79 20.24 -15.96 -11.09
N ASP A 80 18.94 -16.02 -10.83
CA ASP A 80 17.87 -15.72 -11.76
C ASP A 80 16.68 -15.11 -10.99
N PRO A 81 15.92 -14.16 -11.56
CA PRO A 81 14.65 -13.69 -11.00
C PRO A 81 13.63 -14.80 -10.71
N THR A 82 13.79 -15.97 -11.32
CA THR A 82 12.95 -17.16 -11.07
C THR A 82 13.23 -17.85 -9.74
N ASP A 83 14.33 -17.52 -9.07
CA ASP A 83 14.72 -18.12 -7.79
C ASP A 83 13.91 -17.52 -6.62
N GLU A 84 13.30 -16.35 -6.81
CA GLU A 84 12.45 -15.67 -5.83
C GLU A 84 10.97 -15.84 -6.23
N ARG A 85 10.18 -16.41 -5.33
CA ARG A 85 8.74 -16.61 -5.58
C ARG A 85 7.93 -15.55 -4.84
N PRO A 86 6.98 -14.90 -5.51
CA PRO A 86 6.06 -14.01 -4.81
C PRO A 86 5.24 -14.77 -3.78
N VAL A 87 5.02 -14.16 -2.62
CA VAL A 87 4.14 -14.66 -1.56
C VAL A 87 2.82 -13.91 -1.64
N ALA A 88 1.71 -14.63 -1.67
CA ALA A 88 0.39 -14.01 -1.79
C ALA A 88 0.04 -13.16 -0.55
N VAL A 89 -0.63 -12.05 -0.79
CA VAL A 89 -1.19 -11.18 0.26
C VAL A 89 -2.70 -11.37 0.29
N SER A 90 -3.22 -11.63 1.48
CA SER A 90 -4.66 -11.78 1.73
C SER A 90 -5.10 -10.95 2.93
N GLY A 91 -6.41 -10.67 3.02
CA GLY A 91 -7.01 -10.05 4.21
C GLY A 91 -6.62 -8.59 4.47
N THR A 92 -6.06 -7.88 3.49
CA THR A 92 -5.76 -6.46 3.62
C THR A 92 -7.05 -5.66 3.80
N GLU A 93 -7.23 -5.07 4.98
CA GLU A 93 -8.36 -4.19 5.26
C GLU A 93 -8.10 -2.80 4.68
N VAL A 94 -9.02 -2.35 3.85
CA VAL A 94 -9.00 -1.04 3.23
C VAL A 94 -10.02 -0.14 3.91
N SER A 95 -9.58 1.05 4.31
CA SER A 95 -10.43 2.10 4.84
C SER A 95 -10.02 3.41 4.18
N PHE A 96 -10.64 3.72 3.03
CA PHE A 96 -10.25 4.84 2.16
C PHE A 96 -11.19 6.02 2.30
N VAL A 97 -10.64 7.21 2.50
CA VAL A 97 -11.40 8.47 2.56
C VAL A 97 -11.65 8.95 1.14
N LEU A 98 -12.91 9.11 0.79
CA LEU A 98 -13.32 9.60 -0.51
C LEU A 98 -13.29 11.13 -0.57
N PRO A 99 -12.96 11.72 -1.72
CA PRO A 99 -13.17 13.16 -1.95
C PRO A 99 -14.62 13.55 -1.68
N SER A 100 -14.82 14.78 -1.19
CA SER A 100 -16.17 15.30 -0.90
C SER A 100 -17.10 15.18 -2.11
N GLY A 101 -18.32 14.71 -1.87
CA GLY A 101 -19.34 14.52 -2.91
C GLY A 101 -19.16 13.25 -3.75
N THR A 102 -18.12 12.46 -3.53
CA THR A 102 -17.94 11.18 -4.22
C THR A 102 -18.87 10.12 -3.63
N LYS A 103 -19.60 9.44 -4.50
CA LYS A 103 -20.39 8.24 -4.16
C LYS A 103 -19.75 7.04 -4.83
N VAL A 104 -19.82 5.89 -4.20
CA VAL A 104 -19.37 4.61 -4.75
C VAL A 104 -20.53 3.64 -4.71
N SER A 105 -20.88 3.08 -5.86
CA SER A 105 -21.92 2.07 -6.01
C SER A 105 -21.36 0.66 -6.18
N GLU A 106 -20.09 0.55 -6.60
CA GLU A 106 -19.43 -0.71 -6.86
C GLU A 106 -17.94 -0.64 -6.49
N VAL A 107 -17.43 -1.73 -5.92
CA VAL A 107 -15.99 -2.00 -5.80
C VAL A 107 -15.66 -3.20 -6.65
N GLU A 108 -14.84 -2.99 -7.67
CA GLU A 108 -14.36 -4.03 -8.56
C GLU A 108 -12.86 -4.20 -8.39
N VAL A 109 -12.40 -5.42 -8.13
CA VAL A 109 -10.97 -5.72 -8.01
C VAL A 109 -10.53 -6.55 -9.21
N ILE A 110 -9.50 -6.07 -9.89
CA ILE A 110 -8.86 -6.72 -11.03
C ILE A 110 -7.41 -7.04 -10.68
N SER A 111 -6.93 -8.18 -11.16
CA SER A 111 -5.55 -8.63 -11.07
C SER A 111 -5.23 -9.46 -12.31
N PRO A 112 -3.96 -9.48 -12.79
CA PRO A 112 -3.54 -10.41 -13.84
C PRO A 112 -3.75 -11.88 -13.48
N GLU A 113 -3.88 -12.19 -12.18
CA GLU A 113 -4.04 -13.54 -11.65
C GLU A 113 -5.51 -14.01 -11.63
N TYR A 114 -6.45 -13.10 -11.85
CA TYR A 114 -7.88 -13.44 -11.83
C TYR A 114 -8.41 -13.72 -13.23
N GLU A 115 -9.18 -14.77 -13.38
CA GLU A 115 -9.90 -15.04 -14.65
C GLU A 115 -10.95 -13.97 -14.97
N LYS A 116 -11.50 -13.35 -13.94
CA LYS A 116 -12.51 -12.28 -14.04
C LYS A 116 -12.41 -11.33 -12.85
N PRO A 117 -12.89 -10.10 -12.97
CA PRO A 117 -12.97 -9.18 -11.85
C PRO A 117 -13.73 -9.77 -10.65
N LEU A 118 -13.31 -9.39 -9.45
CA LEU A 118 -13.96 -9.74 -8.19
C LEU A 118 -14.66 -8.51 -7.60
N ASN A 119 -15.82 -8.69 -7.00
CA ASN A 119 -16.61 -7.63 -6.39
C ASN A 119 -16.74 -7.89 -4.88
N PRO A 120 -15.77 -7.46 -4.06
CA PRO A 120 -15.85 -7.63 -2.61
C PRO A 120 -17.00 -6.79 -2.04
N ALA A 121 -17.63 -7.31 -0.99
CA ALA A 121 -18.59 -6.54 -0.22
C ALA A 121 -17.91 -5.32 0.40
N PHE A 122 -18.58 -4.19 0.39
CA PHE A 122 -18.06 -2.95 0.96
C PHE A 122 -19.09 -2.23 1.81
N ARG A 123 -18.61 -1.36 2.68
CA ARG A 123 -19.42 -0.44 3.47
C ARG A 123 -19.02 1.00 3.16
N PHE A 124 -20.01 1.85 2.94
CA PHE A 124 -19.81 3.30 2.82
C PHE A 124 -20.44 3.98 4.04
N ALA A 125 -19.64 4.74 4.80
CA ALA A 125 -20.09 5.54 5.94
C ALA A 125 -19.15 6.72 6.13
N ASP A 126 -19.70 7.87 6.49
CA ASP A 126 -18.95 9.09 6.87
C ASP A 126 -17.90 9.53 5.83
N GLY A 127 -18.22 9.43 4.54
CA GLY A 127 -17.31 9.78 3.46
C GLY A 127 -16.14 8.79 3.28
N ARG A 128 -16.28 7.60 3.84
CA ARG A 128 -15.26 6.55 3.83
C ARG A 128 -15.83 5.27 3.25
N ILE A 129 -15.04 4.61 2.44
CA ILE A 129 -15.32 3.25 1.97
C ILE A 129 -14.42 2.26 2.68
N SER A 130 -14.99 1.14 3.11
CA SER A 130 -14.25 0.05 3.76
C SER A 130 -14.59 -1.28 3.12
N PHE A 131 -13.57 -2.07 2.83
CA PHE A 131 -13.68 -3.42 2.27
C PHE A 131 -12.39 -4.20 2.52
N THR A 132 -12.46 -5.52 2.39
CA THR A 132 -11.30 -6.41 2.46
C THR A 132 -10.83 -6.73 1.04
N MET A 133 -9.55 -6.56 0.76
CA MET A 133 -8.96 -6.96 -0.51
C MET A 133 -9.00 -8.48 -0.66
N PRO A 134 -9.45 -9.00 -1.81
CA PRO A 134 -9.22 -10.40 -2.17
C PRO A 134 -7.72 -10.72 -2.20
N GLU A 135 -7.38 -12.01 -2.04
CA GLU A 135 -6.00 -12.47 -2.16
C GLU A 135 -5.45 -12.21 -3.55
N PHE A 136 -4.22 -11.70 -3.63
CA PHE A 136 -3.49 -11.51 -4.88
C PHE A 136 -1.99 -11.75 -4.66
N LEU A 137 -1.27 -12.04 -5.74
CA LEU A 137 0.13 -12.42 -5.67
C LEU A 137 1.09 -11.22 -5.80
N VAL A 138 0.97 -10.49 -6.88
CA VAL A 138 1.92 -9.40 -7.23
C VAL A 138 1.25 -8.04 -7.35
N TYR A 139 0.11 -7.98 -8.03
CA TYR A 139 -0.52 -6.72 -8.38
C TYR A 139 -2.04 -6.83 -8.46
N ALA A 140 -2.71 -5.88 -7.85
CA ALA A 140 -4.15 -5.75 -7.99
C ALA A 140 -4.58 -4.28 -8.02
N VAL A 141 -5.72 -4.01 -8.63
CA VAL A 141 -6.36 -2.69 -8.65
C VAL A 141 -7.78 -2.81 -8.14
N ALA A 142 -8.12 -2.04 -7.11
CA ALA A 142 -9.51 -1.86 -6.71
C ALA A 142 -10.05 -0.58 -7.36
N ARG A 143 -11.05 -0.74 -8.22
CA ARG A 143 -11.76 0.34 -8.91
C ARG A 143 -13.00 0.69 -8.09
N LEU A 144 -13.05 1.91 -7.59
CA LEU A 144 -14.19 2.47 -6.86
C LEU A 144 -15.07 3.22 -7.86
N LYS A 145 -16.12 2.58 -8.34
CA LYS A 145 -17.00 3.12 -9.38
C LYS A 145 -18.18 3.88 -8.78
N PRO A 146 -18.61 5.01 -9.37
CA PRO A 146 -19.75 5.80 -8.92
C PRO A 146 -21.09 5.08 -9.05
#